data_2f7cce480763ea35b36b457777c29671
#
_entry.id   2f7cce480763ea35b36b457777c29671
#
_cell.length_a   1.000
_cell.length_b   1.000
_cell.length_c   1.000
_cell.angle_alpha   90.00
_cell.angle_beta   90.00
_cell.angle_gamma   90.00
#
_symmetry.space_group_name_H-M   'P 1'
#
loop_
_entity.id
_entity.type
_entity.pdbx_description
1 polymer ?
#
loop_
_entity_poly.entity_id
_entity_poly.type
_entity_poly.pdbx_seq_one_letter_code
_entity_poly.pdbx_strand_id
1 'polypeptide(L)'
;MKTRFLLPLAAWFAGAALAAAASDWNQWRGPNRNGVLPQSVPLLDAIPAEGLKELWSSDPIPSQDDGGLGSVVIAEGRAYLSVVWHTDVPSETRTFTDLVMRNLGYQNPAGLGKEKIAKLEAARLSLPPTLRGAKLDEFADKWIEENLDRKQRQTIAGMIKGRFKKGKLAIPFEDYEKMQAMVDKPFPNETAFRNWVEAQGFADHVKQEIYEKMPPTKRVAEDTVICLDLATGKIVWKFAAPGEPKGRNCSSTPAVVGGKVFALGSTHAYCVDARTGKQVWASPLPAKGPGSSPLVVNGVVVVNAGRLAGYDAATGRELWKQDKAGGGNSSPVAWQAGGRTLAICNSRSGIVAVDLKTGEVAWTAPGGGDSTPAILGDTLAVQVRDSKLGFVAYQLSLTGAEKLWNHPFDPVRTQSSPILHEGRAYLMDDGVHYCWDLATGKLVWQASVPSTIASPVLADGKIFVLINNGNNLQVLKAGGNERIELGKANVRAAWCPSPAIADGKLVLRMKDGVKCFNVAAAALP
;
A
#
# COMPACT_ATOMS: atom_id res chain seq x y z
N MET A 1 39.42 61.05 -49.12
CA MET A 1 38.21 60.24 -48.98
C MET A 1 38.61 58.83 -48.56
N LYS A 2 38.39 58.43 -47.31
CA LYS A 2 38.67 57.10 -46.77
C LYS A 2 37.34 56.44 -46.40
N THR A 3 36.89 55.52 -47.21
CA THR A 3 35.68 54.76 -47.05
C THR A 3 35.95 53.65 -46.01
N ARG A 4 35.23 53.67 -44.86
CA ARG A 4 35.25 52.60 -43.86
C ARG A 4 34.10 51.64 -44.16
N PHE A 5 34.43 50.39 -44.43
CA PHE A 5 33.47 49.27 -44.46
C PHE A 5 33.18 48.82 -43.04
N LEU A 6 31.92 48.89 -42.65
CA LEU A 6 31.36 48.26 -41.40
C LEU A 6 30.84 46.87 -41.77
N LEU A 7 31.45 45.84 -41.20
CA LEU A 7 30.90 44.46 -41.18
C LEU A 7 29.85 44.33 -40.10
N PRO A 8 28.70 43.71 -40.35
CA PRO A 8 27.75 43.43 -39.29
C PRO A 8 28.17 42.17 -38.50
N LEU A 9 28.32 42.32 -37.19
CA LEU A 9 28.45 41.20 -36.24
C LEU A 9 27.08 40.50 -36.11
N ALA A 10 26.95 39.30 -36.67
CA ALA A 10 25.81 38.41 -36.41
C ALA A 10 26.00 37.75 -35.03
N ALA A 11 25.28 38.20 -34.06
CA ALA A 11 25.20 37.55 -32.76
C ALA A 11 24.34 36.27 -32.85
N TRP A 12 24.97 35.12 -32.76
CA TRP A 12 24.28 33.84 -32.59
C TRP A 12 23.77 33.74 -31.15
N PHE A 13 22.49 33.95 -30.96
CA PHE A 13 21.82 33.54 -29.70
C PHE A 13 21.64 32.02 -29.77
N ALA A 14 22.55 31.28 -29.15
CA ALA A 14 22.31 29.90 -28.80
C ALA A 14 21.26 29.89 -27.66
N GLY A 15 20.00 29.73 -28.02
CA GLY A 15 18.93 29.45 -27.06
C GLY A 15 19.17 28.07 -26.45
N ALA A 16 19.81 28.02 -25.30
CA ALA A 16 19.74 26.82 -24.46
C ALA A 16 18.28 26.63 -24.05
N ALA A 17 17.58 25.71 -24.70
CA ALA A 17 16.33 25.21 -24.20
C ALA A 17 16.62 24.60 -22.81
N LEU A 18 16.26 25.29 -21.73
CA LEU A 18 16.18 24.69 -20.42
C LEU A 18 15.17 23.53 -20.54
N ALA A 19 15.69 22.30 -20.67
CA ALA A 19 14.86 21.13 -20.49
C ALA A 19 14.25 21.26 -19.09
N ALA A 20 12.93 21.37 -19.02
CA ALA A 20 12.23 21.35 -17.74
C ALA A 20 12.68 20.10 -17.00
N ALA A 21 13.22 20.25 -15.78
CA ALA A 21 13.64 19.11 -14.98
C ALA A 21 12.45 18.18 -14.76
N ALA A 22 12.64 16.88 -14.95
CA ALA A 22 11.60 15.90 -14.69
C ALA A 22 11.14 15.99 -13.23
N SER A 23 9.85 15.73 -12.98
CA SER A 23 9.31 15.80 -11.64
C SER A 23 9.80 14.64 -10.79
N ASP A 24 10.13 14.90 -9.54
CA ASP A 24 10.38 13.88 -8.53
C ASP A 24 9.10 13.10 -8.18
N TRP A 25 9.24 11.87 -7.71
CA TRP A 25 8.17 11.05 -7.13
C TRP A 25 8.28 11.08 -5.59
N ASN A 26 8.21 12.28 -5.02
CA ASN A 26 8.70 12.59 -3.68
C ASN A 26 7.77 12.22 -2.52
N GLN A 27 6.58 11.68 -2.78
CA GLN A 27 5.65 11.20 -1.76
C GLN A 27 4.71 10.14 -2.32
N TRP A 28 3.87 9.56 -1.46
CA TRP A 28 2.85 8.60 -1.83
C TRP A 28 2.03 9.11 -3.02
N ARG A 29 2.04 8.35 -4.13
CA ARG A 29 1.36 8.67 -5.38
C ARG A 29 1.85 9.94 -6.08
N GLY A 30 3.13 10.26 -5.92
CA GLY A 30 3.79 11.37 -6.63
C GLY A 30 3.52 12.76 -6.06
N PRO A 31 4.02 13.81 -6.71
CA PRO A 31 4.07 15.16 -6.16
C PRO A 31 2.70 15.73 -5.80
N ASN A 32 1.66 15.36 -6.53
CA ASN A 32 0.28 15.81 -6.32
C ASN A 32 -0.58 14.76 -5.60
N ARG A 33 -0.03 13.64 -5.16
CA ARG A 33 -0.72 12.52 -4.49
C ARG A 33 -1.90 11.92 -5.28
N ASN A 34 -1.92 12.10 -6.58
CA ASN A 34 -2.99 11.67 -7.48
C ASN A 34 -2.60 10.51 -8.41
N GLY A 35 -1.37 9.99 -8.27
CA GLY A 35 -0.85 8.89 -9.09
C GLY A 35 -0.28 9.32 -10.44
N VAL A 36 -0.15 10.63 -10.68
CA VAL A 36 0.33 11.19 -11.96
C VAL A 36 1.67 11.88 -11.76
N LEU A 37 2.66 11.53 -12.60
CA LEU A 37 3.89 12.27 -12.75
C LEU A 37 3.67 13.40 -13.79
N PRO A 38 3.63 14.66 -13.37
CA PRO A 38 3.22 15.76 -14.27
C PRO A 38 4.21 16.05 -15.39
N GLN A 39 5.49 15.79 -15.16
CA GLN A 39 6.56 15.94 -16.14
C GLN A 39 7.45 14.70 -16.12
N SER A 40 7.62 14.08 -17.27
CA SER A 40 8.44 12.88 -17.45
C SER A 40 9.29 13.02 -18.70
N VAL A 41 10.46 12.41 -18.68
CA VAL A 41 11.16 12.10 -19.93
C VAL A 41 10.31 11.12 -20.74
N PRO A 42 10.47 11.06 -22.09
CA PRO A 42 9.79 10.06 -22.91
C PRO A 42 10.08 8.63 -22.39
N LEU A 43 9.02 7.84 -22.20
CA LEU A 43 9.10 6.45 -21.72
C LEU A 43 8.90 5.48 -22.88
N LEU A 44 9.34 4.22 -22.69
CA LEU A 44 9.17 3.14 -23.66
C LEU A 44 7.72 3.05 -24.17
N ASP A 45 7.55 2.98 -25.48
CA ASP A 45 6.23 2.86 -26.12
C ASP A 45 5.61 1.48 -25.92
N ALA A 46 6.44 0.46 -25.70
CA ALA A 46 6.02 -0.89 -25.36
C ALA A 46 7.10 -1.57 -24.49
N ILE A 47 6.68 -2.54 -23.68
CA ILE A 47 7.61 -3.38 -22.94
C ILE A 47 8.34 -4.30 -23.95
N PRO A 48 9.69 -4.33 -23.96
CA PRO A 48 10.46 -5.24 -24.80
C PRO A 48 10.13 -6.71 -24.53
N ALA A 49 10.27 -7.57 -25.53
CA ALA A 49 9.98 -9.00 -25.41
C ALA A 49 10.85 -9.70 -24.35
N GLU A 50 12.09 -9.25 -24.18
CA GLU A 50 13.04 -9.70 -23.16
C GLU A 50 12.72 -9.17 -21.75
N GLY A 51 11.74 -8.28 -21.61
CA GLY A 51 11.37 -7.61 -20.37
C GLY A 51 12.08 -6.27 -20.16
N LEU A 52 11.98 -5.74 -18.95
CA LEU A 52 12.63 -4.47 -18.57
C LEU A 52 14.09 -4.70 -18.19
N LYS A 53 14.97 -3.81 -18.64
CA LYS A 53 16.38 -3.80 -18.25
C LYS A 53 16.49 -3.39 -16.77
N GLU A 54 16.95 -4.31 -15.93
CA GLU A 54 17.31 -4.00 -14.53
C GLU A 54 18.57 -3.13 -14.53
N LEU A 55 18.54 -2.01 -13.81
CA LEU A 55 19.68 -1.12 -13.63
C LEU A 55 20.47 -1.49 -12.38
N TRP A 56 19.75 -1.78 -11.28
CA TRP A 56 20.33 -2.22 -10.02
C TRP A 56 19.32 -2.91 -9.12
N SER A 57 19.84 -3.66 -8.16
CA SER A 57 19.14 -4.25 -7.02
C SER A 57 19.84 -3.80 -5.75
N SER A 58 19.09 -3.40 -4.73
CA SER A 58 19.66 -2.99 -3.43
C SER A 58 20.16 -4.18 -2.63
N ASP A 59 20.93 -3.91 -1.57
CA ASP A 59 21.13 -4.85 -0.48
C ASP A 59 19.76 -5.28 0.11
N PRO A 60 19.69 -6.43 0.81
CA PRO A 60 18.45 -6.92 1.40
C PRO A 60 17.82 -5.91 2.36
N ILE A 61 16.55 -5.61 2.12
CA ILE A 61 15.70 -4.76 2.97
C ILE A 61 14.41 -5.53 3.22
N PRO A 62 14.08 -5.89 4.47
CA PRO A 62 12.93 -6.72 4.77
C PRO A 62 11.61 -6.06 4.36
N SER A 63 10.63 -6.86 3.99
CA SER A 63 9.27 -6.42 3.64
C SER A 63 8.22 -7.32 4.28
N GLN A 64 6.96 -7.06 4.04
CA GLN A 64 5.84 -7.81 4.60
C GLN A 64 5.91 -7.86 6.13
N ASP A 65 5.82 -9.05 6.72
CA ASP A 65 5.83 -9.22 8.18
C ASP A 65 7.16 -8.84 8.85
N ASP A 66 8.24 -8.72 8.08
CA ASP A 66 9.57 -8.40 8.58
C ASP A 66 9.99 -6.94 8.34
N GLY A 67 9.16 -6.15 7.67
CA GLY A 67 9.54 -4.77 7.38
C GLY A 67 8.41 -3.84 6.94
N GLY A 68 7.29 -4.38 6.48
CA GLY A 68 6.15 -3.62 5.99
C GLY A 68 6.03 -3.55 4.48
N LEU A 69 5.03 -2.81 4.02
CA LEU A 69 4.58 -2.74 2.62
C LEU A 69 4.55 -1.29 2.09
N GLY A 70 5.35 -0.39 2.65
CA GLY A 70 5.50 0.98 2.14
C GLY A 70 6.12 1.00 0.74
N SER A 71 5.68 1.92 -0.11
CA SER A 71 6.27 2.16 -1.43
C SER A 71 7.56 2.98 -1.30
N VAL A 72 8.35 2.96 -2.37
CA VAL A 72 9.54 3.82 -2.49
C VAL A 72 9.10 5.19 -3.00
N VAL A 73 9.81 6.24 -2.58
CA VAL A 73 9.72 7.58 -3.16
C VAL A 73 11.07 8.01 -3.70
N ILE A 74 11.06 8.91 -4.67
CA ILE A 74 12.26 9.37 -5.38
C ILE A 74 12.31 10.89 -5.29
N ALA A 75 13.41 11.42 -4.80
CA ALA A 75 13.65 12.85 -4.75
C ALA A 75 15.16 13.15 -4.82
N GLU A 76 15.53 14.18 -5.59
CA GLU A 76 16.89 14.70 -5.65
C GLU A 76 17.96 13.62 -5.93
N GLY A 77 17.68 12.70 -6.88
CA GLY A 77 18.58 11.62 -7.25
C GLY A 77 18.73 10.50 -6.20
N ARG A 78 17.81 10.40 -5.26
CA ARG A 78 17.79 9.39 -4.20
C ARG A 78 16.44 8.70 -4.13
N ALA A 79 16.44 7.46 -3.63
CA ALA A 79 15.24 6.71 -3.32
C ALA A 79 15.11 6.51 -1.81
N TYR A 80 13.90 6.68 -1.26
CA TYR A 80 13.65 6.59 0.17
C TYR A 80 12.51 5.63 0.46
N LEU A 81 12.63 4.89 1.55
CA LEU A 81 11.55 4.06 2.07
C LEU A 81 11.58 4.01 3.60
N SER A 82 10.42 3.77 4.20
CA SER A 82 10.28 3.50 5.64
C SER A 82 9.95 2.03 5.86
N VAL A 83 10.53 1.47 6.91
CA VAL A 83 10.44 0.05 7.29
C VAL A 83 10.29 -0.04 8.80
N VAL A 84 9.41 -0.88 9.29
CA VAL A 84 9.44 -1.35 10.68
C VAL A 84 10.27 -2.63 10.68
N TRP A 85 11.57 -2.50 10.86
CA TRP A 85 12.51 -3.61 10.71
C TRP A 85 12.41 -4.56 11.88
N HIS A 86 11.94 -5.76 11.63
CA HIS A 86 11.83 -6.79 12.64
C HIS A 86 13.09 -7.66 12.69
N THR A 87 13.45 -8.01 13.92
CA THR A 87 14.53 -8.95 14.21
C THR A 87 14.08 -9.90 15.30
N ASP A 88 14.28 -11.20 15.09
CA ASP A 88 14.00 -12.21 16.10
C ASP A 88 15.25 -12.45 16.95
N VAL A 89 15.17 -12.15 18.26
CA VAL A 89 16.25 -12.30 19.22
C VAL A 89 15.96 -13.45 20.20
N PRO A 90 16.96 -14.21 20.66
CA PRO A 90 16.76 -15.28 21.63
C PRO A 90 15.99 -14.82 22.87
N SER A 91 15.05 -15.65 23.36
CA SER A 91 14.22 -15.34 24.52
C SER A 91 13.85 -16.61 25.27
N GLU A 92 13.80 -16.53 26.59
CA GLU A 92 13.23 -17.59 27.41
C GLU A 92 11.69 -17.59 27.36
N THR A 93 11.09 -16.41 27.17
CA THR A 93 9.62 -16.29 27.07
C THR A 93 9.09 -16.93 25.79
N ARG A 94 7.85 -17.45 25.87
CA ARG A 94 7.08 -17.94 24.73
C ARG A 94 5.81 -17.13 24.62
N THR A 95 5.41 -16.76 23.41
CA THR A 95 4.22 -15.92 23.20
C THR A 95 3.50 -16.31 21.92
N PHE A 96 2.22 -16.60 22.00
CA PHE A 96 1.38 -16.67 20.81
C PHE A 96 1.23 -15.24 20.26
N THR A 97 1.82 -15.01 19.11
CA THR A 97 1.67 -13.75 18.35
C THR A 97 0.78 -14.02 17.14
N ASP A 98 0.26 -12.97 16.50
CA ASP A 98 -0.47 -13.12 15.24
C ASP A 98 0.36 -13.86 14.18
N LEU A 99 1.67 -13.69 14.17
CA LEU A 99 2.56 -14.41 13.27
C LEU A 99 2.60 -15.91 13.60
N VAL A 100 2.76 -16.27 14.86
CA VAL A 100 2.72 -17.68 15.32
C VAL A 100 1.37 -18.31 14.97
N MET A 101 0.27 -17.61 15.22
CA MET A 101 -1.07 -18.09 14.87
C MET A 101 -1.23 -18.33 13.37
N ARG A 102 -0.72 -17.42 12.52
CA ARG A 102 -0.71 -17.62 11.05
C ARG A 102 0.16 -18.80 10.63
N ASN A 103 1.31 -18.99 11.26
CA ASN A 103 2.20 -20.13 10.99
C ASN A 103 1.58 -21.48 11.39
N LEU A 104 0.71 -21.48 12.41
CA LEU A 104 -0.15 -22.61 12.77
C LEU A 104 -1.32 -22.80 11.79
N GLY A 105 -1.51 -21.89 10.82
CA GLY A 105 -2.56 -21.94 9.81
C GLY A 105 -3.87 -21.26 10.25
N TYR A 106 -3.85 -20.48 11.34
CA TYR A 106 -5.00 -19.70 11.74
C TYR A 106 -5.33 -18.62 10.70
N GLN A 107 -6.59 -18.62 10.29
CA GLN A 107 -7.20 -17.51 9.55
C GLN A 107 -8.54 -17.25 10.22
N ASN A 108 -8.86 -15.98 10.44
CA ASN A 108 -10.06 -15.58 11.16
C ASN A 108 -11.33 -16.08 10.45
N PRO A 109 -12.10 -17.01 11.04
CA PRO A 109 -13.29 -17.58 10.43
C PRO A 109 -14.55 -16.75 10.67
N ALA A 110 -14.48 -15.57 11.29
CA ALA A 110 -15.64 -14.77 11.71
C ALA A 110 -16.63 -14.47 10.58
N GLY A 111 -16.14 -14.42 9.32
CA GLY A 111 -17.00 -14.26 8.13
C GLY A 111 -17.85 -15.48 7.77
N LEU A 112 -17.62 -16.66 8.38
CA LEU A 112 -18.38 -17.89 8.09
C LEU A 112 -19.64 -18.04 8.95
N GLY A 113 -19.60 -17.57 10.20
CA GLY A 113 -20.62 -17.91 11.21
C GLY A 113 -20.50 -19.33 11.75
N LYS A 114 -21.02 -19.55 12.94
CA LYS A 114 -20.88 -20.82 13.69
C LYS A 114 -21.43 -22.04 12.93
N GLU A 115 -22.56 -21.89 12.26
CA GLU A 115 -23.21 -22.99 11.52
C GLU A 115 -22.33 -23.49 10.35
N LYS A 116 -21.80 -22.57 9.54
CA LYS A 116 -20.91 -22.94 8.43
C LYS A 116 -19.58 -23.51 8.91
N ILE A 117 -19.06 -23.03 10.05
CA ILE A 117 -17.88 -23.61 10.70
C ILE A 117 -18.14 -25.06 11.10
N ALA A 118 -19.24 -25.33 11.80
CA ALA A 118 -19.61 -26.70 12.17
C ALA A 118 -19.78 -27.61 10.96
N LYS A 119 -20.42 -27.11 9.90
CA LYS A 119 -20.59 -27.84 8.63
C LYS A 119 -19.26 -28.14 7.94
N LEU A 120 -18.32 -27.18 7.94
CA LEU A 120 -16.97 -27.36 7.39
C LEU A 120 -16.19 -28.44 8.17
N GLU A 121 -16.22 -28.37 9.50
CA GLU A 121 -15.50 -29.33 10.34
C GLU A 121 -16.10 -30.77 10.20
N ALA A 122 -17.42 -30.89 10.16
CA ALA A 122 -18.07 -32.18 9.93
C ALA A 122 -17.69 -32.76 8.53
N ALA A 123 -17.74 -31.94 7.49
CA ALA A 123 -17.34 -32.37 6.15
C ALA A 123 -15.86 -32.79 6.09
N ARG A 124 -14.96 -32.03 6.71
CA ARG A 124 -13.53 -32.32 6.76
C ARG A 124 -13.24 -33.65 7.50
N LEU A 125 -13.89 -33.88 8.61
CA LEU A 125 -13.68 -35.08 9.43
C LEU A 125 -14.26 -36.35 8.79
N SER A 126 -15.27 -36.21 7.93
CA SER A 126 -15.91 -37.33 7.23
C SER A 126 -15.20 -37.70 5.92
N LEU A 127 -14.16 -36.98 5.50
CA LEU A 127 -13.42 -37.29 4.27
C LEU A 127 -12.83 -38.70 4.30
N PRO A 128 -13.09 -39.53 3.29
CA PRO A 128 -12.45 -40.84 3.18
C PRO A 128 -10.94 -40.66 2.92
N PRO A 129 -10.06 -41.48 3.51
CA PRO A 129 -8.60 -41.40 3.34
C PRO A 129 -8.14 -41.54 1.88
N THR A 130 -8.97 -42.14 1.05
CA THR A 130 -8.73 -42.34 -0.40
C THR A 130 -8.98 -41.10 -1.24
N LEU A 131 -9.68 -40.08 -0.72
CA LEU A 131 -9.97 -38.83 -1.44
C LEU A 131 -8.75 -37.91 -1.41
N ARG A 132 -7.99 -37.85 -2.51
CA ARG A 132 -6.72 -37.10 -2.60
C ARG A 132 -6.57 -36.45 -3.99
N GLY A 133 -5.62 -35.51 -4.10
CA GLY A 133 -5.26 -34.84 -5.35
C GLY A 133 -6.43 -34.12 -6.00
N ALA A 134 -6.58 -34.22 -7.31
CA ALA A 134 -7.60 -33.50 -8.08
C ALA A 134 -9.04 -33.78 -7.60
N LYS A 135 -9.34 -35.01 -7.17
CA LYS A 135 -10.68 -35.34 -6.63
C LYS A 135 -10.99 -34.61 -5.31
N LEU A 136 -9.98 -34.40 -4.49
CA LEU A 136 -10.12 -33.61 -3.25
C LEU A 136 -10.29 -32.11 -3.57
N ASP A 137 -9.56 -31.60 -4.55
CA ASP A 137 -9.68 -30.22 -4.99
C ASP A 137 -11.08 -29.97 -5.58
N GLU A 138 -11.60 -30.89 -6.40
CA GLU A 138 -12.98 -30.84 -6.95
C GLU A 138 -14.04 -30.87 -5.83
N PHE A 139 -13.88 -31.75 -4.85
CA PHE A 139 -14.76 -31.79 -3.68
C PHE A 139 -14.75 -30.45 -2.92
N ALA A 140 -13.56 -29.89 -2.68
CA ALA A 140 -13.40 -28.63 -1.96
C ALA A 140 -14.03 -27.47 -2.75
N ASP A 141 -13.84 -27.43 -4.07
CA ASP A 141 -14.44 -26.42 -4.95
C ASP A 141 -15.96 -26.50 -4.93
N LYS A 142 -16.54 -27.71 -5.03
CA LYS A 142 -17.99 -27.93 -4.93
C LYS A 142 -18.52 -27.49 -3.57
N TRP A 143 -17.87 -27.88 -2.47
CA TRP A 143 -18.27 -27.45 -1.13
C TRP A 143 -18.27 -25.93 -0.98
N ILE A 144 -17.23 -25.24 -1.50
CA ILE A 144 -17.08 -23.77 -1.51
C ILE A 144 -18.22 -23.14 -2.31
N GLU A 145 -18.54 -23.66 -3.48
CA GLU A 145 -19.60 -23.13 -4.33
C GLU A 145 -20.98 -23.25 -3.68
N GLU A 146 -21.27 -24.39 -3.03
CA GLU A 146 -22.55 -24.65 -2.39
C GLU A 146 -22.76 -23.90 -1.06
N ASN A 147 -21.69 -23.56 -0.35
CA ASN A 147 -21.80 -23.08 1.05
C ASN A 147 -21.35 -21.63 1.24
N LEU A 148 -20.64 -21.03 0.28
CA LEU A 148 -20.09 -19.67 0.41
C LEU A 148 -20.75 -18.70 -0.58
N ASP A 149 -21.01 -17.47 -0.09
CA ASP A 149 -21.31 -16.35 -0.97
C ASP A 149 -20.06 -15.87 -1.74
N ARG A 150 -20.27 -14.98 -2.71
CA ARG A 150 -19.20 -14.44 -3.56
C ARG A 150 -18.04 -13.85 -2.75
N LYS A 151 -18.34 -13.06 -1.73
CA LYS A 151 -17.34 -12.38 -0.90
C LYS A 151 -16.55 -13.37 -0.05
N GLN A 152 -17.23 -14.35 0.55
CA GLN A 152 -16.59 -15.43 1.30
C GLN A 152 -15.69 -16.27 0.39
N ARG A 153 -16.14 -16.61 -0.83
CA ARG A 153 -15.32 -17.35 -1.82
C ARG A 153 -14.01 -16.62 -2.12
N GLN A 154 -14.05 -15.31 -2.29
CA GLN A 154 -12.86 -14.52 -2.59
C GLN A 154 -11.89 -14.41 -1.41
N THR A 155 -12.39 -14.39 -0.17
CA THR A 155 -11.56 -14.11 1.01
C THR A 155 -11.07 -15.36 1.74
N ILE A 156 -11.85 -16.45 1.76
CA ILE A 156 -11.58 -17.61 2.62
C ILE A 156 -11.54 -18.96 1.89
N ALA A 157 -11.81 -19.02 0.58
CA ALA A 157 -11.75 -20.27 -0.18
C ALA A 157 -10.39 -20.98 -0.05
N GLY A 158 -9.29 -20.23 -0.06
CA GLY A 158 -7.94 -20.77 0.15
C GLY A 158 -7.75 -21.45 1.49
N MET A 159 -8.28 -20.87 2.57
CA MET A 159 -8.29 -21.47 3.90
C MET A 159 -9.05 -22.80 3.89
N ILE A 160 -10.25 -22.82 3.33
CA ILE A 160 -11.10 -24.01 3.30
C ILE A 160 -10.43 -25.15 2.51
N LYS A 161 -9.88 -24.84 1.33
CA LYS A 161 -9.09 -25.82 0.56
C LYS A 161 -7.91 -26.36 1.38
N GLY A 162 -7.19 -25.49 2.07
CA GLY A 162 -6.08 -25.88 2.95
C GLY A 162 -6.54 -26.82 4.08
N ARG A 163 -7.69 -26.54 4.70
CA ARG A 163 -8.25 -27.39 5.76
C ARG A 163 -8.68 -28.77 5.21
N PHE A 164 -9.33 -28.83 4.06
CA PHE A 164 -9.66 -30.12 3.42
C PHE A 164 -8.40 -30.92 3.07
N LYS A 165 -7.34 -30.26 2.57
CA LYS A 165 -6.04 -30.93 2.27
C LYS A 165 -5.35 -31.49 3.52
N LYS A 166 -5.40 -30.77 4.65
CA LYS A 166 -4.92 -31.25 5.94
C LYS A 166 -5.81 -32.37 6.51
N GLY A 167 -7.08 -32.44 6.13
CA GLY A 167 -8.04 -33.44 6.60
C GLY A 167 -8.12 -33.46 8.13
N LYS A 168 -8.00 -34.65 8.74
CA LYS A 168 -8.02 -34.84 10.21
C LYS A 168 -6.87 -34.15 10.94
N LEU A 169 -5.78 -33.80 10.23
CA LEU A 169 -4.62 -33.11 10.81
C LEU A 169 -4.77 -31.59 10.89
N ALA A 170 -5.84 -31.01 10.32
CA ALA A 170 -6.09 -29.58 10.51
C ALA A 170 -6.47 -29.29 11.96
N ILE A 171 -5.81 -28.30 12.57
CA ILE A 171 -6.11 -27.86 13.94
C ILE A 171 -7.59 -27.45 14.04
N PRO A 172 -8.38 -28.00 14.98
CA PRO A 172 -9.78 -27.63 15.19
C PRO A 172 -9.95 -26.13 15.48
N PHE A 173 -11.06 -25.53 15.08
CA PHE A 173 -11.30 -24.11 15.39
C PHE A 173 -11.41 -23.84 16.88
N GLU A 174 -11.97 -24.78 17.67
CA GLU A 174 -12.03 -24.69 19.13
C GLU A 174 -10.64 -24.64 19.78
N ASP A 175 -9.64 -25.33 19.20
CA ASP A 175 -8.26 -25.29 19.69
C ASP A 175 -7.60 -23.94 19.33
N TYR A 176 -7.93 -23.38 18.16
CA TYR A 176 -7.49 -22.00 17.85
C TYR A 176 -8.12 -20.98 18.81
N GLU A 177 -9.37 -21.14 19.26
CA GLU A 177 -9.98 -20.23 20.23
C GLU A 177 -9.22 -20.22 21.56
N LYS A 178 -8.77 -21.42 22.05
CA LYS A 178 -7.94 -21.52 23.26
C LYS A 178 -6.60 -20.76 23.07
N MET A 179 -5.93 -20.94 21.93
CA MET A 179 -4.68 -20.25 21.62
C MET A 179 -4.90 -18.74 21.45
N GLN A 180 -6.00 -18.32 20.79
CA GLN A 180 -6.34 -16.90 20.61
C GLN A 180 -6.54 -16.18 21.95
N ALA A 181 -7.08 -16.85 22.96
CA ALA A 181 -7.21 -16.29 24.31
C ALA A 181 -5.84 -15.99 24.97
N MET A 182 -4.75 -16.58 24.45
CA MET A 182 -3.38 -16.39 24.93
C MET A 182 -2.53 -15.50 24.03
N VAL A 183 -3.07 -14.96 22.93
CA VAL A 183 -2.33 -14.04 22.06
C VAL A 183 -1.86 -12.84 22.87
N ASP A 184 -0.59 -12.46 22.67
CA ASP A 184 0.13 -11.38 23.34
C ASP A 184 0.28 -11.53 24.87
N LYS A 185 -0.06 -12.70 25.43
CA LYS A 185 0.21 -13.03 26.84
C LYS A 185 1.46 -13.92 26.93
N PRO A 186 2.58 -13.40 27.46
CA PRO A 186 3.82 -14.16 27.50
C PRO A 186 3.79 -15.25 28.58
N PHE A 187 4.26 -16.43 28.24
CA PHE A 187 4.68 -17.45 29.21
C PHE A 187 6.10 -17.10 29.66
N PRO A 188 6.41 -17.16 30.97
CA PRO A 188 7.71 -16.72 31.49
C PRO A 188 8.89 -17.55 30.97
N ASN A 189 8.65 -18.82 30.65
CA ASN A 189 9.65 -19.75 30.12
C ASN A 189 9.00 -20.91 29.36
N GLU A 190 9.83 -21.74 28.74
CA GLU A 190 9.42 -22.93 27.98
C GLU A 190 8.61 -23.92 28.83
N THR A 191 8.99 -24.15 30.10
CA THR A 191 8.30 -25.08 30.99
C THR A 191 6.86 -24.64 31.26
N ALA A 192 6.65 -23.36 31.58
CA ALA A 192 5.31 -22.82 31.79
C ALA A 192 4.44 -22.91 30.51
N PHE A 193 5.04 -22.66 29.36
CA PHE A 193 4.38 -22.82 28.06
C PHE A 193 3.96 -24.27 27.81
N ARG A 194 4.88 -25.25 27.98
CA ARG A 194 4.59 -26.68 27.79
C ARG A 194 3.52 -27.17 28.74
N ASN A 195 3.60 -26.81 30.01
CA ASN A 195 2.57 -27.16 31.00
C ASN A 195 1.18 -26.64 30.61
N TRP A 196 1.11 -25.42 30.06
CA TRP A 196 -0.14 -24.89 29.57
C TRP A 196 -0.67 -25.70 28.37
N VAL A 197 0.18 -26.01 27.37
CA VAL A 197 -0.21 -26.82 26.19
C VAL A 197 -0.74 -28.18 26.61
N GLU A 198 -0.06 -28.87 27.55
CA GLU A 198 -0.50 -30.18 28.05
C GLU A 198 -1.85 -30.13 28.77
N ALA A 199 -2.14 -29.05 29.49
CA ALA A 199 -3.37 -28.87 30.23
C ALA A 199 -4.60 -28.57 29.35
N GLN A 200 -4.43 -28.21 28.05
CA GLN A 200 -5.56 -27.81 27.21
C GLN A 200 -6.36 -28.98 26.61
N GLY A 201 -5.85 -30.21 26.70
CA GLY A 201 -6.48 -31.37 26.06
C GLY A 201 -6.36 -31.39 24.53
N PHE A 202 -5.36 -30.73 23.96
CA PHE A 202 -5.07 -30.81 22.54
C PHE A 202 -4.68 -32.23 22.11
N ALA A 203 -5.08 -32.65 20.90
CA ALA A 203 -4.61 -33.89 20.31
C ALA A 203 -3.09 -33.84 20.08
N ASP A 204 -2.41 -34.99 20.09
CA ASP A 204 -0.94 -35.05 20.03
C ASP A 204 -0.36 -34.34 18.80
N HIS A 205 -0.97 -34.48 17.62
CA HIS A 205 -0.52 -33.80 16.42
C HIS A 205 -0.66 -32.26 16.52
N VAL A 206 -1.67 -31.76 17.28
CA VAL A 206 -1.83 -30.32 17.52
C VAL A 206 -0.74 -29.82 18.47
N LYS A 207 -0.46 -30.56 19.56
CA LYS A 207 0.63 -30.24 20.49
C LYS A 207 1.97 -30.17 19.75
N GLN A 208 2.24 -31.17 18.91
CA GLN A 208 3.48 -31.21 18.11
C GLN A 208 3.58 -29.99 17.18
N GLU A 209 2.51 -29.65 16.43
CA GLU A 209 2.50 -28.47 15.55
C GLU A 209 2.70 -27.17 16.34
N ILE A 210 2.11 -27.04 17.54
CA ILE A 210 2.34 -25.90 18.44
C ILE A 210 3.82 -25.81 18.86
N TYR A 211 4.44 -26.91 19.29
CA TYR A 211 5.83 -26.92 19.72
C TYR A 211 6.79 -26.59 18.56
N GLU A 212 6.54 -27.13 17.37
CA GLU A 212 7.36 -26.86 16.17
C GLU A 212 7.26 -25.42 15.69
N LYS A 213 6.09 -24.78 15.83
CA LYS A 213 5.86 -23.42 15.34
C LYS A 213 6.11 -22.34 16.39
N MET A 214 6.26 -22.69 17.66
CA MET A 214 6.61 -21.74 18.72
C MET A 214 8.11 -21.43 18.68
N PRO A 215 8.51 -20.20 18.30
CA PRO A 215 9.94 -19.89 18.18
C PRO A 215 10.58 -19.71 19.57
N PRO A 216 11.87 -20.07 19.73
CA PRO A 216 12.66 -19.79 20.93
C PRO A 216 13.17 -18.34 20.95
N THR A 217 12.49 -17.45 20.24
CA THR A 217 12.86 -16.05 20.10
C THR A 217 11.68 -15.15 20.39
N LYS A 218 11.95 -13.90 20.70
CA LYS A 218 10.96 -12.81 20.67
C LYS A 218 11.31 -11.83 19.55
N ARG A 219 10.28 -11.27 18.95
CA ARG A 219 10.42 -10.24 17.92
C ARG A 219 10.67 -8.89 18.56
N VAL A 220 11.69 -8.18 18.10
CA VAL A 220 11.94 -6.75 18.38
C VAL A 220 11.84 -5.97 17.08
N ALA A 221 11.66 -4.66 17.16
CA ALA A 221 11.49 -3.81 15.99
C ALA A 221 12.29 -2.52 16.11
N GLU A 222 12.74 -2.03 14.95
CA GLU A 222 13.30 -0.70 14.76
C GLU A 222 12.47 0.05 13.70
N ASP A 223 12.02 1.26 14.03
CA ASP A 223 11.46 2.17 13.04
C ASP A 223 12.60 2.74 12.20
N THR A 224 12.61 2.41 10.91
CA THR A 224 13.77 2.66 10.05
C THR A 224 13.37 3.48 8.82
N VAL A 225 14.20 4.46 8.46
CA VAL A 225 14.16 5.14 7.16
C VAL A 225 15.47 4.85 6.42
N ILE A 226 15.37 4.45 5.17
CA ILE A 226 16.51 4.11 4.34
C ILE A 226 16.55 5.05 3.15
N CYS A 227 17.74 5.56 2.86
CA CYS A 227 18.05 6.34 1.68
C CYS A 227 19.00 5.56 0.79
N LEU A 228 18.62 5.35 -0.46
CA LEU A 228 19.42 4.73 -1.51
C LEU A 228 19.85 5.77 -2.53
N ASP A 229 21.03 5.63 -3.07
CA ASP A 229 21.47 6.34 -4.27
C ASP A 229 20.67 5.83 -5.48
N LEU A 230 20.02 6.70 -6.22
CA LEU A 230 19.15 6.32 -7.34
C LEU A 230 19.91 5.76 -8.56
N ALA A 231 21.18 6.07 -8.70
CA ALA A 231 21.99 5.56 -9.81
C ALA A 231 22.51 4.14 -9.56
N THR A 232 22.79 3.80 -8.30
CA THR A 232 23.51 2.55 -7.93
C THR A 232 22.75 1.60 -7.04
N GLY A 233 21.66 2.05 -6.38
CA GLY A 233 20.90 1.27 -5.39
C GLY A 233 21.61 1.07 -4.06
N LYS A 234 22.80 1.65 -3.86
CA LYS A 234 23.55 1.53 -2.60
C LYS A 234 22.93 2.37 -1.50
N ILE A 235 22.97 1.87 -0.26
CA ILE A 235 22.52 2.61 0.91
C ILE A 235 23.47 3.80 1.14
N VAL A 236 22.92 5.03 1.11
CA VAL A 236 23.62 6.25 1.42
C VAL A 236 23.64 6.48 2.94
N TRP A 237 22.48 6.26 3.57
CA TRP A 237 22.32 6.30 5.02
C TRP A 237 21.10 5.49 5.47
N LYS A 238 21.11 5.08 6.73
CA LYS A 238 20.02 4.42 7.43
C LYS A 238 19.78 5.17 8.74
N PHE A 239 18.57 5.66 8.94
CA PHE A 239 18.06 6.10 10.24
C PHE A 239 17.38 4.92 10.91
N ALA A 240 17.56 4.76 12.23
CA ALA A 240 16.85 3.77 13.03
C ALA A 240 16.53 4.34 14.42
N ALA A 241 15.34 4.03 14.91
CA ALA A 241 14.85 4.35 16.23
C ALA A 241 14.13 3.14 16.83
N PRO A 242 14.04 3.01 18.19
CA PRO A 242 13.28 1.93 18.80
C PRO A 242 11.84 1.90 18.31
N GLY A 243 11.37 0.73 17.90
CA GLY A 243 10.01 0.47 17.43
C GLY A 243 9.31 -0.60 18.26
N GLU A 244 8.02 -0.80 17.98
CA GLU A 244 7.22 -1.90 18.53
C GLU A 244 6.89 -2.92 17.45
N PRO A 245 7.08 -4.23 17.69
CA PRO A 245 6.63 -5.25 16.77
C PRO A 245 5.10 -5.22 16.64
N LYS A 246 4.60 -5.17 15.42
CA LYS A 246 3.17 -5.30 15.13
C LYS A 246 3.00 -6.41 14.12
N GLY A 247 2.03 -7.28 14.32
CA GLY A 247 1.87 -8.49 13.53
C GLY A 247 1.77 -8.23 12.03
N ARG A 248 1.03 -7.23 11.61
CA ARG A 248 0.99 -6.80 10.21
C ARG A 248 1.31 -5.32 10.12
N ASN A 249 2.32 -5.03 9.38
CA ASN A 249 3.10 -3.82 9.43
C ASN A 249 2.50 -2.61 8.77
N CYS A 250 3.10 -1.47 9.15
CA CYS A 250 2.92 -0.19 8.52
C CYS A 250 3.20 -0.29 7.01
N SER A 251 2.21 0.04 6.18
CA SER A 251 2.36 0.22 4.73
C SER A 251 2.60 1.68 4.36
N SER A 252 2.99 2.51 5.32
CA SER A 252 3.24 3.94 5.14
C SER A 252 4.42 4.18 4.20
N THR A 253 4.21 5.04 3.23
CA THR A 253 5.25 5.53 2.31
C THR A 253 5.72 6.89 2.81
N PRO A 254 7.03 7.17 2.90
CA PRO A 254 7.53 8.45 3.38
C PRO A 254 7.21 9.58 2.39
N ALA A 255 7.38 10.83 2.85
CA ALA A 255 7.33 12.02 2.00
C ALA A 255 8.64 12.79 2.12
N VAL A 256 9.18 13.28 1.01
CA VAL A 256 10.40 14.11 0.95
C VAL A 256 10.01 15.50 0.51
N VAL A 257 10.14 16.47 1.41
CA VAL A 257 9.74 17.86 1.17
C VAL A 257 10.72 18.80 1.85
N GLY A 258 11.25 19.78 1.14
CA GLY A 258 12.14 20.80 1.68
C GLY A 258 13.40 20.25 2.33
N GLY A 259 14.04 19.25 1.72
CA GLY A 259 15.25 18.61 2.24
C GLY A 259 15.04 17.77 3.50
N LYS A 260 13.80 17.39 3.82
CA LYS A 260 13.41 16.56 4.95
C LYS A 260 12.60 15.35 4.51
N VAL A 261 12.79 14.22 5.19
CA VAL A 261 12.00 13.00 5.03
C VAL A 261 11.05 12.88 6.21
N PHE A 262 9.76 12.77 5.93
CA PHE A 262 8.71 12.54 6.90
C PHE A 262 8.24 11.10 6.78
N ALA A 263 8.33 10.34 7.86
CA ALA A 263 7.99 8.92 7.87
C ALA A 263 7.16 8.55 9.11
N LEU A 264 6.33 7.51 8.97
CA LEU A 264 5.62 6.93 10.11
C LEU A 264 6.26 5.60 10.47
N GLY A 265 6.66 5.48 11.72
CA GLY A 265 7.10 4.23 12.32
C GLY A 265 5.95 3.49 13.01
N SER A 266 6.31 2.57 13.88
CA SER A 266 5.36 1.75 14.63
C SER A 266 4.61 2.54 15.72
N THR A 267 5.25 3.58 16.30
CA THR A 267 4.72 4.38 17.42
C THR A 267 4.86 5.88 17.23
N HIS A 268 5.77 6.34 16.38
CA HIS A 268 6.09 7.75 16.19
C HIS A 268 6.05 8.15 14.72
N ALA A 269 5.75 9.41 14.48
CA ALA A 269 6.08 10.12 13.26
C ALA A 269 7.49 10.70 13.39
N TYR A 270 8.28 10.60 12.35
CA TYR A 270 9.67 11.06 12.33
C TYR A 270 9.87 12.08 11.22
N CYS A 271 10.72 13.06 11.50
CA CYS A 271 11.33 13.91 10.49
C CYS A 271 12.84 13.71 10.57
N VAL A 272 13.45 13.36 9.44
CA VAL A 272 14.90 13.24 9.31
C VAL A 272 15.41 14.14 8.19
N ASP A 273 16.63 14.63 8.34
CA ASP A 273 17.30 15.39 7.29
C ASP A 273 17.59 14.49 6.08
N ALA A 274 17.11 14.86 4.90
CA ALA A 274 17.17 14.01 3.70
C ALA A 274 18.61 13.76 3.22
N ARG A 275 19.54 14.68 3.50
CA ARG A 275 20.93 14.55 3.09
C ARG A 275 21.73 13.64 4.01
N THR A 276 21.48 13.70 5.32
CA THR A 276 22.33 13.07 6.34
C THR A 276 21.68 11.92 7.10
N GLY A 277 20.37 11.77 7.04
CA GLY A 277 19.62 10.79 7.83
C GLY A 277 19.52 11.13 9.32
N LYS A 278 19.98 12.30 9.77
CA LYS A 278 19.88 12.70 11.17
C LYS A 278 18.45 13.07 11.54
N GLN A 279 18.00 12.61 12.71
CA GLN A 279 16.69 12.98 13.24
C GLN A 279 16.61 14.49 13.48
N VAL A 280 15.55 15.09 12.98
CA VAL A 280 15.17 16.48 13.28
C VAL A 280 14.19 16.49 14.46
N TRP A 281 13.16 15.67 14.37
CA TRP A 281 12.20 15.45 15.45
C TRP A 281 11.54 14.07 15.38
N ALA A 282 10.97 13.63 16.49
CA ALA A 282 10.08 12.48 16.60
C ALA A 282 8.87 12.86 17.46
N SER A 283 7.67 12.46 17.04
CA SER A 283 6.43 12.78 17.75
C SER A 283 5.54 11.55 17.83
N PRO A 284 4.89 11.28 18.98
CA PRO A 284 3.99 10.14 19.11
C PRO A 284 2.88 10.17 18.07
N LEU A 285 2.51 9.00 17.54
CA LEU A 285 1.35 8.85 16.66
C LEU A 285 0.05 9.05 17.46
N PRO A 286 -1.03 9.55 16.81
CA PRO A 286 -2.26 9.90 17.50
C PRO A 286 -3.01 8.69 18.08
N ALA A 287 -2.77 7.49 17.56
CA ALA A 287 -3.32 6.23 18.06
C ALA A 287 -2.50 5.03 17.57
N LYS A 288 -2.71 3.86 18.19
CA LYS A 288 -2.17 2.59 17.71
C LYS A 288 -2.88 2.15 16.43
N GLY A 289 -2.16 1.51 15.54
CA GLY A 289 -2.69 0.94 14.29
C GLY A 289 -1.82 1.25 13.08
N PRO A 290 -2.13 0.67 11.92
CA PRO A 290 -1.40 0.96 10.70
C PRO A 290 -1.55 2.45 10.36
N GLY A 291 -0.42 3.08 10.07
CA GLY A 291 -0.40 4.47 9.60
C GLY A 291 -0.53 4.52 8.08
N SER A 292 -1.24 5.53 7.60
CA SER A 292 -1.24 5.92 6.19
C SER A 292 0.02 6.70 5.83
N SER A 293 0.21 7.02 4.55
CA SER A 293 1.34 7.85 4.13
C SER A 293 1.12 9.31 4.52
N PRO A 294 2.10 9.99 5.16
CA PRO A 294 1.96 11.37 5.60
C PRO A 294 1.76 12.31 4.40
N LEU A 295 0.87 13.29 4.55
CA LEU A 295 0.74 14.43 3.66
C LEU A 295 1.54 15.59 4.24
N VAL A 296 2.42 16.20 3.44
CA VAL A 296 3.16 17.39 3.84
C VAL A 296 2.78 18.57 2.94
N VAL A 297 2.16 19.57 3.51
CA VAL A 297 1.67 20.74 2.76
C VAL A 297 1.62 21.98 3.67
N ASN A 298 2.04 23.14 3.15
CA ASN A 298 1.98 24.43 3.85
C ASN A 298 2.53 24.40 5.29
N GLY A 299 3.63 23.68 5.52
CA GLY A 299 4.26 23.58 6.83
C GLY A 299 3.57 22.66 7.83
N VAL A 300 2.57 21.88 7.40
CA VAL A 300 1.85 20.91 8.22
C VAL A 300 2.07 19.50 7.70
N VAL A 301 2.35 18.57 8.60
CA VAL A 301 2.38 17.12 8.34
C VAL A 301 1.06 16.53 8.83
N VAL A 302 0.23 16.02 7.92
CA VAL A 302 -1.03 15.39 8.28
C VAL A 302 -0.86 13.87 8.22
N VAL A 303 -1.22 13.19 9.29
CA VAL A 303 -1.15 11.73 9.40
C VAL A 303 -2.51 11.14 9.74
N ASN A 304 -2.81 9.98 9.16
CA ASN A 304 -3.93 9.13 9.54
C ASN A 304 -3.36 7.83 10.16
N ALA A 305 -3.26 7.78 11.47
CA ALA A 305 -2.82 6.61 12.23
C ALA A 305 -3.84 6.30 13.32
N GLY A 306 -4.92 5.62 12.92
CA GLY A 306 -6.11 5.40 13.76
C GLY A 306 -6.99 6.64 13.93
N ARG A 307 -6.38 7.83 13.98
CA ARG A 307 -7.01 9.17 13.98
C ARG A 307 -6.26 10.08 13.02
N LEU A 308 -6.94 11.11 12.56
CA LEU A 308 -6.31 12.16 11.77
C LEU A 308 -5.68 13.20 12.71
N ALA A 309 -4.41 13.56 12.47
CA ALA A 309 -3.71 14.59 13.23
C ALA A 309 -2.79 15.41 12.35
N GLY A 310 -2.59 16.68 12.70
CA GLY A 310 -1.67 17.60 12.07
C GLY A 310 -0.52 17.96 12.99
N TYR A 311 0.69 17.95 12.46
CA TYR A 311 1.92 18.34 13.18
C TYR A 311 2.60 19.48 12.43
N ASP A 312 3.25 20.35 13.17
CA ASP A 312 4.15 21.36 12.62
C ASP A 312 5.34 20.67 11.94
N ALA A 313 5.56 20.92 10.67
CA ALA A 313 6.58 20.23 9.87
C ALA A 313 8.03 20.55 10.33
N ALA A 314 8.26 21.70 10.94
CA ALA A 314 9.58 22.12 11.39
C ALA A 314 9.93 21.52 12.76
N THR A 315 8.96 21.40 13.66
CA THR A 315 9.19 21.06 15.08
C THR A 315 8.60 19.73 15.52
N GLY A 316 7.66 19.16 14.77
CA GLY A 316 6.91 17.95 15.16
C GLY A 316 5.84 18.18 16.22
N ARG A 317 5.64 19.42 16.68
CA ARG A 317 4.60 19.73 17.65
C ARG A 317 3.21 19.42 17.08
N GLU A 318 2.39 18.66 17.83
CA GLU A 318 0.99 18.41 17.46
C GLU A 318 0.24 19.75 17.43
N LEU A 319 -0.35 20.08 16.29
CA LEU A 319 -1.16 21.29 16.10
C LEU A 319 -2.62 21.00 16.43
N TRP A 320 -3.10 19.84 15.98
CA TRP A 320 -4.48 19.42 16.17
C TRP A 320 -4.63 17.89 16.02
N LYS A 321 -5.69 17.38 16.60
CA LYS A 321 -6.14 15.97 16.48
C LYS A 321 -7.64 15.95 16.26
N GLN A 322 -8.12 15.11 15.32
CA GLN A 322 -9.50 15.01 14.94
C GLN A 322 -10.06 13.62 15.22
N ASP A 323 -10.98 13.53 16.19
CA ASP A 323 -11.57 12.24 16.60
C ASP A 323 -12.65 11.72 15.65
N LYS A 324 -13.28 12.61 14.88
CA LYS A 324 -14.32 12.26 13.91
C LYS A 324 -13.78 11.75 12.59
N ALA A 325 -12.47 11.87 12.37
CA ALA A 325 -11.78 11.43 11.17
C ALA A 325 -10.66 10.48 11.50
N GLY A 326 -10.48 9.47 10.66
CA GLY A 326 -9.37 8.52 10.77
C GLY A 326 -9.81 7.07 10.71
N GLY A 327 -8.83 6.20 10.89
CA GLY A 327 -8.97 4.76 10.68
C GLY A 327 -8.94 4.39 9.20
N GLY A 328 -8.65 3.11 8.92
CA GLY A 328 -8.37 2.64 7.57
C GLY A 328 -6.96 2.99 7.10
N ASN A 329 -6.63 2.58 5.89
CA ASN A 329 -5.31 2.78 5.29
C ASN A 329 -5.27 3.94 4.28
N SER A 330 -6.39 4.65 4.10
CA SER A 330 -6.46 5.81 3.19
C SER A 330 -5.51 6.91 3.66
N SER A 331 -4.73 7.43 2.75
CA SER A 331 -3.82 8.56 3.01
C SER A 331 -4.54 9.89 2.80
N PRO A 332 -4.26 10.92 3.61
CA PRO A 332 -4.83 12.24 3.39
C PRO A 332 -4.30 12.87 2.10
N VAL A 333 -5.14 13.65 1.41
CA VAL A 333 -4.80 14.46 0.24
C VAL A 333 -5.16 15.92 0.51
N ALA A 334 -4.48 16.85 -0.15
CA ALA A 334 -4.77 18.27 -0.02
C ALA A 334 -5.65 18.76 -1.18
N TRP A 335 -6.57 19.67 -0.86
CA TRP A 335 -7.31 20.45 -1.84
C TRP A 335 -7.34 21.92 -1.40
N GLN A 336 -7.21 22.83 -2.35
CA GLN A 336 -7.08 24.27 -2.09
C GLN A 336 -8.11 25.07 -2.88
N ALA A 337 -8.81 25.94 -2.19
CA ALA A 337 -9.72 26.91 -2.79
C ALA A 337 -9.87 28.13 -1.89
N GLY A 338 -10.08 29.31 -2.48
CA GLY A 338 -10.36 30.55 -1.74
C GLY A 338 -9.32 30.90 -0.66
N GLY A 339 -8.04 30.57 -0.90
CA GLY A 339 -6.94 30.79 0.07
C GLY A 339 -6.93 29.84 1.27
N ARG A 340 -7.83 28.86 1.33
CA ARG A 340 -7.87 27.78 2.34
C ARG A 340 -7.35 26.47 1.76
N THR A 341 -6.74 25.67 2.63
CA THR A 341 -6.33 24.30 2.32
C THR A 341 -7.09 23.35 3.21
N LEU A 342 -7.74 22.36 2.61
CA LEU A 342 -8.39 21.26 3.31
C LEU A 342 -7.54 19.99 3.15
N ALA A 343 -7.35 19.24 4.24
CA ALA A 343 -6.87 17.88 4.21
C ALA A 343 -8.07 16.94 4.14
N ILE A 344 -8.16 16.14 3.07
CA ILE A 344 -9.29 15.25 2.80
C ILE A 344 -8.83 13.79 2.96
N CYS A 345 -9.58 13.01 3.73
CA CYS A 345 -9.29 11.61 3.99
C CYS A 345 -10.54 10.75 3.78
N ASN A 346 -10.42 9.64 3.06
CA ASN A 346 -11.47 8.62 2.99
C ASN A 346 -11.36 7.74 4.25
N SER A 347 -11.92 8.20 5.36
CA SER A 347 -11.83 7.54 6.66
C SER A 347 -12.69 6.27 6.74
N ARG A 348 -12.64 5.57 7.88
CA ARG A 348 -13.46 4.36 8.07
C ARG A 348 -14.96 4.61 7.91
N SER A 349 -15.45 5.78 8.33
CA SER A 349 -16.87 6.14 8.41
C SER A 349 -17.38 7.03 7.27
N GLY A 350 -16.49 7.49 6.39
CA GLY A 350 -16.85 8.39 5.30
C GLY A 350 -15.67 9.24 4.84
N ILE A 351 -15.91 10.10 3.87
CA ILE A 351 -14.94 11.11 3.45
C ILE A 351 -15.06 12.29 4.43
N VAL A 352 -13.94 12.72 4.98
CA VAL A 352 -13.86 13.84 5.92
C VAL A 352 -12.86 14.85 5.38
N ALA A 353 -13.25 16.11 5.29
CA ALA A 353 -12.36 17.24 5.02
C ALA A 353 -12.17 18.07 6.29
N VAL A 354 -10.93 18.34 6.64
CA VAL A 354 -10.57 19.18 7.77
C VAL A 354 -9.79 20.39 7.29
N ASP A 355 -9.99 21.53 7.96
CA ASP A 355 -9.15 22.69 7.73
C ASP A 355 -7.70 22.37 8.17
N LEU A 356 -6.74 22.60 7.28
CA LEU A 356 -5.35 22.23 7.51
C LEU A 356 -4.74 22.90 8.74
N LYS A 357 -5.13 24.13 9.06
CA LYS A 357 -4.57 24.93 10.16
C LYS A 357 -5.18 24.59 11.52
N THR A 358 -6.51 24.38 11.54
CA THR A 358 -7.25 24.21 12.81
C THR A 358 -7.61 22.76 13.12
N GLY A 359 -7.64 21.88 12.12
CA GLY A 359 -8.12 20.50 12.25
C GLY A 359 -9.64 20.40 12.38
N GLU A 360 -10.37 21.51 12.29
CA GLU A 360 -11.83 21.50 12.33
C GLU A 360 -12.41 20.85 11.08
N VAL A 361 -13.47 20.06 11.28
CA VAL A 361 -14.20 19.44 10.16
C VAL A 361 -14.91 20.53 9.37
N ALA A 362 -14.49 20.73 8.12
CA ALA A 362 -15.16 21.62 7.19
C ALA A 362 -16.44 20.97 6.65
N TRP A 363 -16.37 19.71 6.26
CA TRP A 363 -17.51 18.93 5.78
C TRP A 363 -17.22 17.42 5.81
N THR A 364 -18.28 16.62 5.63
CA THR A 364 -18.22 15.17 5.44
C THR A 364 -19.06 14.77 4.24
N ALA A 365 -18.71 13.63 3.62
CA ALA A 365 -19.48 13.04 2.51
C ALA A 365 -19.53 11.51 2.65
N PRO A 366 -20.54 10.85 2.01
CA PRO A 366 -20.59 9.40 1.96
C PRO A 366 -19.31 8.80 1.38
N GLY A 367 -18.82 7.73 1.99
CA GLY A 367 -17.55 7.10 1.61
C GLY A 367 -17.18 5.98 2.56
N GLY A 368 -15.89 5.84 2.83
CA GLY A 368 -15.33 4.84 3.74
C GLY A 368 -14.59 3.73 2.99
N GLY A 369 -13.35 3.50 3.41
CA GLY A 369 -12.50 2.49 2.79
C GLY A 369 -11.03 2.78 2.98
N ASP A 370 -10.19 2.03 2.24
CA ASP A 370 -8.74 2.14 2.30
C ASP A 370 -8.15 2.90 1.10
N SER A 371 -8.96 3.12 0.05
CA SER A 371 -8.57 3.88 -1.14
C SER A 371 -8.28 5.35 -0.80
N THR A 372 -7.15 5.85 -1.27
CA THR A 372 -6.81 7.27 -1.19
C THR A 372 -7.55 8.02 -2.31
N PRO A 373 -8.25 9.11 -2.02
CA PRO A 373 -8.91 9.90 -3.06
C PRO A 373 -7.91 10.45 -4.09
N ALA A 374 -8.32 10.54 -5.35
CA ALA A 374 -7.63 11.32 -6.36
C ALA A 374 -8.41 12.62 -6.60
N ILE A 375 -7.69 13.72 -6.78
CA ILE A 375 -8.27 15.04 -7.05
C ILE A 375 -7.67 15.60 -8.33
N LEU A 376 -8.53 16.11 -9.20
CA LEU A 376 -8.16 16.87 -10.41
C LEU A 376 -9.04 18.12 -10.49
N GLY A 377 -8.42 19.29 -10.32
CA GLY A 377 -9.17 20.53 -10.10
C GLY A 377 -10.05 20.42 -8.86
N ASP A 378 -11.35 20.60 -9.02
CA ASP A 378 -12.33 20.48 -7.96
C ASP A 378 -13.10 19.16 -8.00
N THR A 379 -12.68 18.21 -8.80
CA THR A 379 -13.27 16.87 -8.86
C THR A 379 -12.45 15.88 -8.04
N LEU A 380 -13.12 15.24 -7.08
CA LEU A 380 -12.58 14.12 -6.29
C LEU A 380 -13.22 12.83 -6.74
N ALA A 381 -12.43 11.76 -6.92
CA ALA A 381 -12.96 10.41 -7.10
C ALA A 381 -12.27 9.41 -6.17
N VAL A 382 -13.03 8.41 -5.70
CA VAL A 382 -12.53 7.41 -4.75
C VAL A 382 -13.37 6.13 -4.79
N GLN A 383 -12.72 5.00 -4.55
CA GLN A 383 -13.38 3.73 -4.29
C GLN A 383 -13.79 3.64 -2.82
N VAL A 384 -15.00 3.15 -2.56
CA VAL A 384 -15.55 3.03 -1.20
C VAL A 384 -16.10 1.63 -0.94
N ARG A 385 -16.25 1.26 0.36
CA ARG A 385 -16.74 -0.07 0.77
C ARG A 385 -18.24 -0.26 0.52
N ASP A 386 -19.00 0.82 0.51
CA ASP A 386 -20.43 0.73 0.23
C ASP A 386 -20.65 0.32 -1.23
N SER A 387 -21.16 -0.90 -1.43
CA SER A 387 -21.39 -1.46 -2.77
C SER A 387 -22.42 -0.68 -3.59
N LYS A 388 -23.32 0.08 -2.95
CA LYS A 388 -24.27 0.96 -3.64
C LYS A 388 -23.58 2.19 -4.22
N LEU A 389 -22.47 2.62 -3.62
CA LEU A 389 -21.62 3.69 -4.14
C LEU A 389 -20.51 3.13 -5.04
N GLY A 390 -19.77 2.10 -4.59
CA GLY A 390 -18.69 1.45 -5.32
C GLY A 390 -17.53 2.40 -5.64
N PHE A 391 -17.54 3.00 -6.81
CA PHE A 391 -16.65 4.09 -7.19
C PHE A 391 -17.47 5.36 -7.36
N VAL A 392 -17.06 6.45 -6.70
CA VAL A 392 -17.86 7.68 -6.62
C VAL A 392 -17.02 8.91 -6.92
N ALA A 393 -17.61 9.87 -7.62
CA ALA A 393 -17.04 11.19 -7.88
C ALA A 393 -17.87 12.30 -7.25
N TYR A 394 -17.16 13.32 -6.74
CA TYR A 394 -17.72 14.49 -6.09
C TYR A 394 -17.14 15.77 -6.67
N GLN A 395 -18.00 16.81 -6.78
CA GLN A 395 -17.58 18.20 -6.94
C GLN A 395 -17.27 18.79 -5.57
N LEU A 396 -16.06 19.30 -5.39
CA LEU A 396 -15.60 19.88 -4.14
C LEU A 396 -15.94 21.35 -4.02
N SER A 397 -16.28 21.76 -2.81
CA SER A 397 -16.37 23.17 -2.39
C SER A 397 -15.79 23.31 -0.97
N LEU A 398 -15.64 24.54 -0.48
CA LEU A 398 -15.19 24.82 0.88
C LEU A 398 -16.19 24.35 1.95
N THR A 399 -17.44 24.15 1.59
CA THR A 399 -18.54 23.83 2.51
C THR A 399 -19.16 22.45 2.29
N GLY A 400 -18.71 21.70 1.27
CA GLY A 400 -19.27 20.38 0.98
C GLY A 400 -18.66 19.70 -0.22
N ALA A 401 -19.11 18.47 -0.45
CA ALA A 401 -18.81 17.68 -1.63
C ALA A 401 -20.14 17.19 -2.23
N GLU A 402 -20.48 17.68 -3.42
CA GLU A 402 -21.69 17.29 -4.15
C GLU A 402 -21.39 16.06 -5.01
N LYS A 403 -22.22 15.02 -4.89
CA LYS A 403 -22.04 13.82 -5.69
C LYS A 403 -22.36 14.08 -7.15
N LEU A 404 -21.37 13.92 -8.04
CA LEU A 404 -21.54 14.02 -9.48
C LEU A 404 -22.16 12.73 -10.03
N TRP A 405 -21.54 11.62 -9.73
CA TRP A 405 -21.97 10.28 -10.17
C TRP A 405 -21.34 9.18 -9.31
N ASN A 406 -21.84 7.97 -9.45
CA ASN A 406 -21.19 6.79 -8.90
C ASN A 406 -21.44 5.57 -9.79
N HIS A 407 -20.56 4.57 -9.67
CA HIS A 407 -20.66 3.27 -10.32
C HIS A 407 -20.74 2.19 -9.26
N PRO A 408 -21.94 1.62 -9.00
CA PRO A 408 -22.13 0.58 -8.00
C PRO A 408 -21.41 -0.72 -8.38
N PHE A 409 -20.68 -1.30 -7.45
CA PHE A 409 -20.15 -2.67 -7.51
C PHE A 409 -19.77 -3.11 -6.09
N ASP A 410 -19.62 -4.43 -5.89
CA ASP A 410 -19.21 -4.99 -4.60
C ASP A 410 -17.69 -5.17 -4.57
N PRO A 411 -16.94 -4.25 -3.93
CA PRO A 411 -15.49 -4.34 -3.88
C PRO A 411 -15.06 -5.47 -2.94
N VAL A 412 -14.15 -6.32 -3.41
CA VAL A 412 -13.50 -7.33 -2.56
C VAL A 412 -12.56 -6.65 -1.58
N ARG A 413 -11.80 -5.70 -2.09
CA ARG A 413 -10.86 -4.85 -1.34
C ARG A 413 -10.95 -3.42 -1.86
N THR A 414 -10.52 -2.45 -1.04
CA THR A 414 -10.57 -1.02 -1.39
C THR A 414 -9.21 -0.35 -1.28
N GLN A 415 -8.11 -1.09 -1.45
CA GLN A 415 -6.76 -0.55 -1.26
C GLN A 415 -6.22 0.19 -2.48
N SER A 416 -6.59 -0.24 -3.69
CA SER A 416 -6.16 0.48 -4.89
C SER A 416 -6.77 1.88 -4.94
N SER A 417 -5.98 2.86 -5.36
CA SER A 417 -6.39 4.26 -5.44
C SER A 417 -6.48 4.71 -6.90
N PRO A 418 -7.49 5.51 -7.28
CA PRO A 418 -7.75 5.87 -8.67
C PRO A 418 -6.76 6.90 -9.22
N ILE A 419 -6.69 7.00 -10.54
CA ILE A 419 -6.04 8.10 -11.28
C ILE A 419 -7.12 8.90 -11.99
N LEU A 420 -7.02 10.24 -11.93
CA LEU A 420 -7.79 11.17 -12.75
C LEU A 420 -6.84 11.86 -13.73
N HIS A 421 -7.11 11.72 -15.03
CA HIS A 421 -6.23 12.27 -16.06
C HIS A 421 -7.01 12.49 -17.37
N GLU A 422 -6.90 13.69 -17.96
CA GLU A 422 -7.44 14.03 -19.28
C GLU A 422 -8.90 13.57 -19.49
N GLY A 423 -9.77 13.93 -18.54
CA GLY A 423 -11.20 13.61 -18.61
C GLY A 423 -11.54 12.14 -18.37
N ARG A 424 -10.61 11.32 -17.89
CA ARG A 424 -10.81 9.92 -17.55
C ARG A 424 -10.55 9.67 -16.06
N ALA A 425 -11.30 8.72 -15.51
CA ALA A 425 -11.08 8.16 -14.18
C ALA A 425 -10.72 6.68 -14.33
N TYR A 426 -9.57 6.28 -13.81
CA TYR A 426 -9.08 4.90 -13.85
C TYR A 426 -9.06 4.32 -12.44
N LEU A 427 -9.57 3.10 -12.30
CA LEU A 427 -9.45 2.29 -11.09
C LEU A 427 -8.92 0.91 -11.47
N MET A 428 -7.78 0.54 -10.87
CA MET A 428 -7.17 -0.78 -11.05
C MET A 428 -7.47 -1.61 -9.80
N ASP A 429 -8.72 -2.11 -9.74
CA ASP A 429 -9.24 -2.85 -8.58
C ASP A 429 -8.80 -4.33 -8.58
N ASP A 430 -9.05 -5.01 -7.48
CA ASP A 430 -8.74 -6.43 -7.28
C ASP A 430 -9.58 -7.31 -8.22
N GLY A 431 -8.97 -7.70 -9.32
CA GLY A 431 -9.56 -8.56 -10.34
C GLY A 431 -10.22 -7.85 -11.52
N VAL A 432 -10.42 -6.52 -11.50
CA VAL A 432 -11.01 -5.79 -12.63
C VAL A 432 -10.37 -4.40 -12.77
N HIS A 433 -9.98 -4.04 -13.96
CA HIS A 433 -9.59 -2.69 -14.32
C HIS A 433 -10.75 -1.94 -14.98
N TYR A 434 -10.93 -0.69 -14.59
CA TYR A 434 -12.00 0.18 -15.07
C TYR A 434 -11.47 1.51 -15.61
N CYS A 435 -12.20 2.06 -16.57
CA CYS A 435 -12.07 3.44 -17.03
C CYS A 435 -13.44 4.05 -17.23
N TRP A 436 -13.66 5.22 -16.67
CA TRP A 436 -14.88 6.02 -16.86
C TRP A 436 -14.56 7.36 -17.48
N ASP A 437 -15.53 7.92 -18.17
CA ASP A 437 -15.56 9.34 -18.48
C ASP A 437 -15.75 10.13 -17.20
N LEU A 438 -14.82 11.02 -16.88
CA LEU A 438 -14.79 11.71 -15.58
C LEU A 438 -15.97 12.67 -15.40
N ALA A 439 -16.42 13.30 -16.48
CA ALA A 439 -17.50 14.29 -16.40
C ALA A 439 -18.88 13.63 -16.22
N THR A 440 -19.11 12.51 -16.88
CA THR A 440 -20.44 11.87 -16.94
C THR A 440 -20.58 10.61 -16.11
N GLY A 441 -19.46 10.00 -15.67
CA GLY A 441 -19.44 8.70 -14.99
C GLY A 441 -19.76 7.51 -15.91
N LYS A 442 -19.86 7.74 -17.23
CA LYS A 442 -20.12 6.65 -18.19
C LYS A 442 -18.90 5.73 -18.25
N LEU A 443 -19.16 4.41 -18.10
CA LEU A 443 -18.13 3.39 -18.26
C LEU A 443 -17.63 3.41 -19.72
N VAL A 444 -16.32 3.60 -19.88
CA VAL A 444 -15.64 3.59 -21.18
C VAL A 444 -15.20 2.18 -21.52
N TRP A 445 -14.50 1.52 -20.58
CA TRP A 445 -14.10 0.12 -20.68
C TRP A 445 -13.88 -0.49 -19.30
N GLN A 446 -13.98 -1.82 -19.26
CA GLN A 446 -13.55 -2.65 -18.13
C GLN A 446 -12.89 -3.93 -18.65
N ALA A 447 -12.00 -4.51 -17.83
CA ALA A 447 -11.32 -5.75 -18.18
C ALA A 447 -11.02 -6.57 -16.93
N SER A 448 -11.29 -7.87 -16.97
CA SER A 448 -10.86 -8.80 -15.92
C SER A 448 -9.35 -9.00 -16.00
N VAL A 449 -8.69 -8.96 -14.84
CA VAL A 449 -7.24 -9.10 -14.69
C VAL A 449 -6.92 -9.95 -13.47
N PRO A 450 -5.70 -10.52 -13.38
CA PRO A 450 -5.25 -11.13 -12.14
C PRO A 450 -5.21 -10.12 -10.99
N SER A 451 -5.51 -10.61 -9.77
CA SER A 451 -5.61 -9.81 -8.55
C SER A 451 -4.47 -8.82 -8.34
N THR A 452 -4.82 -7.59 -7.94
CA THR A 452 -3.90 -6.55 -7.49
C THR A 452 -4.56 -5.64 -6.47
N ILE A 453 -3.75 -5.10 -5.56
CA ILE A 453 -4.17 -4.01 -4.65
C ILE A 453 -3.20 -2.82 -4.70
N ALA A 454 -2.12 -2.93 -5.47
CA ALA A 454 -1.19 -1.83 -5.70
C ALA A 454 -1.89 -0.72 -6.50
N SER A 455 -1.66 0.53 -6.11
CA SER A 455 -2.21 1.66 -6.86
C SER A 455 -1.39 1.89 -8.14
N PRO A 456 -2.04 2.21 -9.26
CA PRO A 456 -1.37 2.51 -10.52
C PRO A 456 -0.64 3.86 -10.47
N VAL A 457 0.31 4.03 -11.40
CA VAL A 457 1.08 5.24 -11.64
C VAL A 457 0.95 5.62 -13.10
N LEU A 458 0.73 6.90 -13.39
CA LEU A 458 0.68 7.44 -14.74
C LEU A 458 1.87 8.36 -14.98
N ALA A 459 2.61 8.11 -16.06
CA ALA A 459 3.70 8.94 -16.54
C ALA A 459 3.77 8.85 -18.07
N ASP A 460 4.05 9.95 -18.75
CA ASP A 460 4.20 10.03 -20.21
C ASP A 460 3.02 9.34 -20.95
N GLY A 461 1.77 9.60 -20.53
CA GLY A 461 0.56 9.01 -21.13
C GLY A 461 0.43 7.48 -20.98
N LYS A 462 1.20 6.88 -20.07
CA LYS A 462 1.23 5.44 -19.83
C LYS A 462 0.91 5.13 -18.38
N ILE A 463 0.06 4.12 -18.14
CA ILE A 463 -0.33 3.64 -16.81
C ILE A 463 0.46 2.38 -16.49
N PHE A 464 1.24 2.43 -15.44
CA PHE A 464 2.03 1.32 -14.89
C PHE A 464 1.28 0.73 -13.71
N VAL A 465 0.93 -0.54 -13.75
CA VAL A 465 0.19 -1.23 -12.69
C VAL A 465 0.79 -2.61 -12.42
N LEU A 466 0.96 -2.93 -11.14
CA LEU A 466 1.33 -4.29 -10.72
C LEU A 466 0.07 -5.16 -10.71
N ILE A 467 0.14 -6.34 -11.31
CA ILE A 467 -0.92 -7.35 -11.34
C ILE A 467 -0.39 -8.69 -10.85
N ASN A 468 -1.26 -9.69 -10.69
CA ASN A 468 -0.89 -11.03 -10.26
C ASN A 468 -0.11 -11.00 -8.93
N ASN A 469 -0.64 -10.29 -7.92
CA ASN A 469 -0.01 -10.11 -6.61
C ASN A 469 1.44 -9.60 -6.69
N GLY A 470 1.70 -8.65 -7.59
CA GLY A 470 3.02 -8.01 -7.78
C GLY A 470 3.98 -8.78 -8.69
N ASN A 471 3.63 -9.99 -9.15
CA ASN A 471 4.53 -10.77 -10.01
C ASN A 471 4.76 -10.11 -11.37
N ASN A 472 3.76 -9.43 -11.90
CA ASN A 472 3.84 -8.81 -13.21
C ASN A 472 3.58 -7.30 -13.13
N LEU A 473 4.34 -6.54 -13.89
CA LEU A 473 4.04 -5.17 -14.26
C LEU A 473 3.31 -5.18 -15.60
N GLN A 474 2.19 -4.49 -15.68
CA GLN A 474 1.45 -4.23 -16.90
C GLN A 474 1.52 -2.75 -17.23
N VAL A 475 1.69 -2.41 -18.50
CA VAL A 475 1.68 -1.03 -18.98
C VAL A 475 0.52 -0.87 -19.96
N LEU A 476 -0.32 0.15 -19.70
CA LEU A 476 -1.47 0.51 -20.53
C LEU A 476 -1.27 1.92 -21.09
N LYS A 477 -1.80 2.17 -22.28
CA LYS A 477 -1.92 3.52 -22.81
C LYS A 477 -3.05 4.25 -22.06
N ALA A 478 -2.77 5.45 -21.58
CA ALA A 478 -3.81 6.34 -21.03
C ALA A 478 -4.59 7.02 -22.16
N GLY A 479 -5.81 7.48 -21.87
CA GLY A 479 -6.71 8.11 -22.85
C GLY A 479 -7.44 7.10 -23.74
N GLY A 480 -8.13 7.62 -24.74
CA GLY A 480 -8.87 6.82 -25.72
C GLY A 480 -10.18 6.24 -25.19
N ASN A 481 -10.83 5.46 -26.05
CA ASN A 481 -12.14 4.84 -25.79
C ASN A 481 -12.06 3.32 -25.60
N GLU A 482 -10.86 2.76 -25.69
CA GLU A 482 -10.59 1.33 -25.52
C GLU A 482 -9.34 1.11 -24.64
N ARG A 483 -9.26 -0.10 -24.07
CA ARG A 483 -8.11 -0.50 -23.28
C ARG A 483 -7.00 -1.01 -24.19
N ILE A 484 -5.89 -0.28 -24.27
CA ILE A 484 -4.71 -0.66 -25.04
C ILE A 484 -3.59 -1.07 -24.09
N GLU A 485 -3.16 -2.33 -24.18
CA GLU A 485 -2.02 -2.86 -23.46
C GLU A 485 -0.73 -2.64 -24.27
N LEU A 486 0.26 -1.99 -23.67
CA LEU A 486 1.57 -1.72 -24.25
C LEU A 486 2.59 -2.82 -23.88
N GLY A 487 2.22 -3.76 -23.04
CA GLY A 487 3.02 -4.92 -22.68
C GLY A 487 2.99 -5.28 -21.21
N LYS A 488 3.68 -6.39 -20.91
CA LYS A 488 3.86 -6.93 -19.56
C LYS A 488 5.30 -7.35 -19.33
N ALA A 489 5.78 -7.16 -18.09
CA ALA A 489 7.07 -7.68 -17.63
C ALA A 489 6.90 -8.49 -16.36
N ASN A 490 7.66 -9.58 -16.21
CA ASN A 490 7.77 -10.32 -14.97
C ASN A 490 8.78 -9.61 -14.06
N VAL A 491 8.30 -8.99 -12.98
CA VAL A 491 9.12 -8.17 -12.08
C VAL A 491 9.25 -8.79 -10.68
N ARG A 492 8.30 -9.63 -10.25
CA ARG A 492 8.26 -10.29 -8.92
C ARG A 492 8.35 -9.29 -7.76
N ALA A 493 7.67 -8.16 -7.89
CA ALA A 493 7.59 -7.14 -6.83
C ALA A 493 6.78 -7.65 -5.63
N ALA A 494 6.84 -6.92 -4.51
CA ALA A 494 5.92 -7.12 -3.42
C ALA A 494 4.48 -6.77 -3.85
N TRP A 495 3.49 -7.45 -3.26
CA TRP A 495 2.10 -7.45 -3.75
C TRP A 495 1.30 -6.16 -3.49
N CYS A 496 1.72 -5.33 -2.52
CA CYS A 496 0.97 -4.15 -2.07
C CYS A 496 1.61 -2.81 -2.48
N PRO A 497 2.95 -2.63 -2.40
CA PRO A 497 3.58 -1.37 -2.76
C PRO A 497 3.31 -0.99 -4.21
N SER A 498 3.13 0.32 -4.42
CA SER A 498 2.94 0.88 -5.76
C SER A 498 4.28 1.23 -6.41
N PRO A 499 4.35 1.25 -7.74
CA PRO A 499 5.53 1.72 -8.46
C PRO A 499 5.89 3.18 -8.12
N ALA A 500 7.15 3.56 -8.29
CA ALA A 500 7.61 4.94 -8.34
C ALA A 500 8.36 5.18 -9.65
N ILE A 501 8.12 6.32 -10.30
CA ILE A 501 8.76 6.65 -11.57
C ILE A 501 9.34 8.07 -11.49
N ALA A 502 10.62 8.21 -11.82
CA ALA A 502 11.28 9.49 -12.02
C ALA A 502 12.47 9.31 -12.98
N ASP A 503 12.79 10.31 -13.80
CA ASP A 503 13.95 10.34 -14.70
C ASP A 503 14.11 9.08 -15.56
N GLY A 504 13.00 8.52 -16.08
CA GLY A 504 13.03 7.30 -16.89
C GLY A 504 13.37 6.02 -16.12
N LYS A 505 13.39 6.09 -14.79
CA LYS A 505 13.62 4.97 -13.88
C LYS A 505 12.32 4.54 -13.22
N LEU A 506 12.04 3.25 -13.25
CA LEU A 506 10.96 2.61 -12.50
C LEU A 506 11.55 1.92 -11.28
N VAL A 507 11.16 2.34 -10.09
CA VAL A 507 11.64 1.76 -8.84
C VAL A 507 10.51 0.97 -8.19
N LEU A 508 10.79 -0.29 -7.87
CA LEU A 508 9.85 -1.24 -7.28
C LEU A 508 10.34 -1.76 -5.94
N ARG A 509 9.43 -1.82 -4.97
CA ARG A 509 9.63 -2.53 -3.72
C ARG A 509 9.53 -4.02 -3.96
N MET A 510 10.57 -4.77 -3.63
CA MET A 510 10.63 -6.22 -3.75
C MET A 510 10.29 -6.89 -2.40
N LYS A 511 10.22 -8.21 -2.37
CA LYS A 511 10.01 -8.97 -1.12
C LYS A 511 11.18 -8.84 -0.14
N ASP A 512 12.38 -8.63 -0.68
CA ASP A 512 13.66 -8.62 0.05
C ASP A 512 14.55 -7.43 -0.29
N GLY A 513 14.02 -6.39 -0.92
CA GLY A 513 14.82 -5.21 -1.30
C GLY A 513 14.07 -4.22 -2.17
N VAL A 514 14.83 -3.50 -2.97
CA VAL A 514 14.36 -2.53 -3.97
C VAL A 514 15.07 -2.82 -5.28
N LYS A 515 14.34 -2.75 -6.40
CA LYS A 515 14.91 -2.83 -7.75
C LYS A 515 14.58 -1.60 -8.57
N CYS A 516 15.50 -1.24 -9.43
CA CYS A 516 15.33 -0.18 -10.41
C CYS A 516 15.44 -0.74 -11.82
N PHE A 517 14.51 -0.31 -12.66
CA PHE A 517 14.46 -0.69 -14.08
C PHE A 517 14.51 0.54 -14.96
N ASN A 518 15.13 0.40 -16.14
CA ASN A 518 15.06 1.41 -17.18
C ASN A 518 13.69 1.35 -17.87
N VAL A 519 12.99 2.47 -17.92
CA VAL A 519 11.76 2.67 -18.69
C VAL A 519 11.83 3.87 -19.61
N ALA A 520 12.98 4.55 -19.73
CA ALA A 520 13.18 5.64 -20.69
C ALA A 520 13.18 5.11 -22.13
N ALA A 521 12.60 5.88 -23.05
CA ALA A 521 12.60 5.57 -24.50
C ALA A 521 14.00 5.63 -25.11
N ALA A 522 14.87 6.51 -24.60
CA ALA A 522 16.28 6.60 -24.97
C ALA A 522 17.17 5.98 -23.88
N ALA A 523 18.39 5.60 -24.24
CA ALA A 523 19.38 5.14 -23.26
C ALA A 523 19.58 6.22 -22.18
N LEU A 524 19.51 5.81 -20.90
CA LEU A 524 19.87 6.69 -19.78
C LEU A 524 21.39 6.91 -19.81
N PRO A 525 21.87 8.13 -19.54
CA PRO A 525 23.29 8.45 -19.49
C PRO A 525 24.05 7.69 -18.39
#